data_752af1cb214ee772931ae014086f3103
#
_entry.id   752af1cb214ee772931ae014086f3103
#
_cell.length_a   1.000
_cell.length_b   1.000
_cell.length_c   1.000
_cell.angle_alpha   90.00
_cell.angle_beta   90.00
_cell.angle_gamma   90.00
#
_symmetry.space_group_name_H-M   'P 1'
#
loop_
_entity.id
_entity.type
_entity.pdbx_description
1 polymer ?
#
loop_
_entity_poly.entity_id
_entity_poly.type
_entity_poly.pdbx_seq_one_letter_code
_entity_poly.pdbx_strand_id
1 'polypeptide(L)'
;MTKLLLTCAMISPARAVLKHQSTPGVHGSSSNYESREWVGAPNFSNVSWLSVSITAYGEQMEAIPFGYGGGPMTVIPADQPFSGRESGGGTRAEVYGNSLIPILCRYYGSGYPGQQQCGVDGRGFPFVFWPVVFTAPVVGGGASYLYREAEYGGPDNSTRPGSALQQSTFYTSNSTFRLISDTTTSTYLYYAITRGCALSVNGLLSTFPTTYNSSISGRPEQAVQYYRASSVVLTLDGYNNTAALNDTEPVGPPAPLPSAIDVDLLRCVNATIGASVPLCSDV
;
A
#
# COMPACT_ATOMS: atom_id res chain seq x y z
N MET A 1 -44.89 9.54 -41.79
CA MET A 1 -43.55 9.28 -41.23
C MET A 1 -43.39 10.16 -39.98
N THR A 2 -43.75 9.57 -38.85
CA THR A 2 -43.84 10.29 -37.56
C THR A 2 -42.56 9.96 -36.75
N LYS A 3 -41.73 10.98 -36.52
CA LYS A 3 -40.54 10.84 -35.66
C LYS A 3 -40.95 10.90 -34.19
N LEU A 4 -40.71 9.82 -33.47
CA LEU A 4 -40.85 9.71 -32.03
C LEU A 4 -39.58 10.26 -31.39
N LEU A 5 -39.67 11.38 -30.67
CA LEU A 5 -38.62 11.93 -29.83
C LEU A 5 -38.71 11.29 -28.45
N LEU A 6 -37.70 10.48 -28.12
CA LEU A 6 -37.55 9.89 -26.78
C LEU A 6 -36.75 10.90 -25.92
N THR A 7 -37.43 11.59 -25.01
CA THR A 7 -36.82 12.44 -23.99
C THR A 7 -36.34 11.54 -22.81
N CYS A 8 -35.04 11.46 -22.63
CA CYS A 8 -34.43 10.80 -21.46
C CYS A 8 -34.46 11.77 -20.30
N ALA A 9 -35.31 11.51 -19.30
CA ALA A 9 -35.34 12.29 -18.05
C ALA A 9 -34.21 11.84 -17.13
N MET A 10 -33.31 12.74 -16.82
CA MET A 10 -32.28 12.54 -15.78
C MET A 10 -32.92 12.58 -14.40
N ILE A 11 -32.94 11.46 -13.72
CA ILE A 11 -33.32 11.36 -12.30
C ILE A 11 -32.06 11.59 -11.49
N SER A 12 -32.01 12.73 -10.81
CA SER A 12 -30.97 13.09 -9.84
C SER A 12 -31.23 12.32 -8.53
N PRO A 13 -30.26 11.59 -7.95
CA PRO A 13 -30.48 11.01 -6.63
C PRO A 13 -30.36 12.08 -5.55
N ALA A 14 -31.43 12.23 -4.79
CA ALA A 14 -31.50 13.08 -3.61
C ALA A 14 -30.51 12.61 -2.53
N ARG A 15 -29.71 13.55 -2.05
CA ARG A 15 -28.80 13.41 -0.92
C ARG A 15 -29.61 13.25 0.36
N ALA A 16 -29.67 12.06 0.93
CA ALA A 16 -30.23 11.83 2.26
C ALA A 16 -29.22 12.26 3.35
N VAL A 17 -29.51 13.36 4.02
CA VAL A 17 -28.81 13.80 5.22
C VAL A 17 -29.36 12.97 6.40
N LEU A 18 -28.63 12.00 6.88
CA LEU A 18 -28.93 11.27 8.12
C LEU A 18 -28.48 12.11 9.32
N LYS A 19 -29.45 12.72 10.01
CA LYS A 19 -29.27 13.30 11.33
C LYS A 19 -29.08 12.16 12.35
N HIS A 20 -27.97 12.19 13.04
CA HIS A 20 -27.68 11.29 14.17
C HIS A 20 -28.56 11.71 15.35
N GLN A 21 -29.56 10.88 15.70
CA GLN A 21 -30.28 10.93 16.98
C GLN A 21 -29.72 9.85 17.88
N SER A 22 -29.15 10.27 19.00
CA SER A 22 -28.72 9.41 20.09
C SER A 22 -29.95 8.89 20.88
N THR A 23 -30.14 7.58 20.94
CA THR A 23 -31.01 6.92 21.93
C THR A 23 -30.22 5.90 22.73
N PRO A 24 -30.46 5.75 24.05
CA PRO A 24 -29.69 4.87 24.90
C PRO A 24 -30.25 3.45 24.92
N GLY A 25 -29.35 2.48 24.90
CA GLY A 25 -29.51 1.16 25.51
C GLY A 25 -30.42 0.15 24.83
N VAL A 26 -29.81 -0.73 23.98
CA VAL A 26 -30.26 -2.14 23.91
C VAL A 26 -28.97 -2.97 23.74
N HIS A 27 -28.74 -3.89 24.69
CA HIS A 27 -27.79 -4.98 24.54
C HIS A 27 -28.21 -5.83 23.33
N GLY A 28 -27.43 -5.82 22.29
CA GLY A 28 -27.61 -6.62 21.09
C GLY A 28 -26.25 -7.12 20.62
N SER A 29 -25.98 -8.38 20.92
CA SER A 29 -25.13 -9.33 20.25
C SER A 29 -24.07 -8.71 19.33
N SER A 30 -22.87 -8.53 19.85
CA SER A 30 -21.67 -8.36 19.04
C SER A 30 -21.54 -9.57 18.11
N SER A 31 -21.73 -9.36 16.82
CA SER A 31 -21.23 -10.31 15.83
C SER A 31 -19.75 -10.44 16.07
N ASN A 32 -19.33 -11.59 16.55
CA ASN A 32 -17.95 -12.00 16.69
C ASN A 32 -17.26 -11.91 15.32
N TYR A 33 -16.70 -10.75 15.02
CA TYR A 33 -15.54 -10.68 14.19
C TYR A 33 -14.44 -11.31 15.05
N GLU A 34 -14.31 -12.63 14.99
CA GLU A 34 -13.12 -13.30 15.50
C GLU A 34 -11.93 -12.62 14.85
N SER A 35 -11.31 -11.71 15.58
CA SER A 35 -9.93 -11.34 15.38
C SER A 35 -9.16 -12.67 15.50
N ARG A 36 -8.93 -13.33 14.37
CA ARG A 36 -7.97 -14.43 14.34
C ARG A 36 -6.68 -13.83 14.82
N GLU A 37 -6.38 -14.04 16.10
CA GLU A 37 -5.05 -13.77 16.63
C GLU A 37 -4.08 -14.48 15.71
N TRP A 38 -3.32 -13.70 14.98
CA TRP A 38 -2.22 -14.19 14.17
C TRP A 38 -1.20 -14.74 15.15
N VAL A 39 -1.14 -16.05 15.24
CA VAL A 39 -0.07 -16.73 16.00
C VAL A 39 1.24 -16.28 15.37
N GLY A 40 2.01 -15.45 16.10
CA GLY A 40 3.24 -14.84 15.62
C GLY A 40 3.14 -13.34 15.27
N ALA A 41 2.01 -12.66 15.52
CA ALA A 41 1.96 -11.21 15.43
C ALA A 41 2.95 -10.60 16.44
N PRO A 42 3.82 -9.65 16.01
CA PRO A 42 4.79 -9.02 16.90
C PRO A 42 4.09 -8.35 18.07
N ASN A 43 4.61 -8.55 19.28
CA ASN A 43 4.08 -7.87 20.47
C ASN A 43 4.62 -6.43 20.52
N PHE A 44 3.77 -5.48 20.19
CA PHE A 44 4.08 -4.05 20.18
C PHE A 44 3.70 -3.31 21.46
N SER A 45 3.32 -4.00 22.53
CA SER A 45 2.71 -3.43 23.73
C SER A 45 3.58 -2.40 24.51
N ASN A 46 4.86 -2.27 24.20
CA ASN A 46 5.79 -1.38 24.91
C ASN A 46 6.54 -0.39 24.00
N VAL A 47 6.09 -0.17 22.77
CA VAL A 47 6.78 0.74 21.85
C VAL A 47 5.98 2.03 21.74
N SER A 48 6.49 3.12 22.33
CA SER A 48 6.02 4.46 22.03
C SER A 48 6.44 4.82 20.60
N TRP A 49 5.49 4.68 19.68
CA TRP A 49 5.72 4.98 18.27
C TRP A 49 5.49 6.47 18.06
N LEU A 50 6.57 7.23 18.00
CA LEU A 50 6.51 8.64 17.64
C LEU A 50 6.02 8.76 16.19
N SER A 51 5.23 9.78 15.92
CA SER A 51 4.89 10.18 14.56
C SER A 51 6.16 10.38 13.73
N VAL A 52 6.06 10.16 12.43
CA VAL A 52 7.11 10.44 11.47
C VAL A 52 6.69 11.64 10.63
N SER A 53 7.50 12.69 10.68
CA SER A 53 7.26 13.90 9.89
C SER A 53 7.62 13.66 8.43
N ILE A 54 6.72 14.06 7.54
CA ILE A 54 6.91 14.01 6.09
C ILE A 54 6.60 15.36 5.47
N THR A 55 7.24 15.67 4.36
CA THR A 55 6.84 16.81 3.53
C THR A 55 5.98 16.28 2.38
N ALA A 56 4.78 16.83 2.22
CA ALA A 56 3.91 16.51 1.10
C ALA A 56 3.27 17.80 0.56
N TYR A 57 3.32 17.98 -0.75
CA TYR A 57 2.73 19.14 -1.43
C TYR A 57 3.15 20.50 -0.84
N GLY A 58 4.42 20.60 -0.42
CA GLY A 58 4.98 21.82 0.20
C GLY A 58 4.66 22.00 1.69
N GLU A 59 3.87 21.12 2.30
CA GLU A 59 3.47 21.17 3.70
C GLU A 59 4.12 20.05 4.52
N GLN A 60 4.30 20.32 5.83
CA GLN A 60 4.73 19.32 6.80
C GLN A 60 3.49 18.59 7.32
N MET A 61 3.55 17.25 7.30
CA MET A 61 2.49 16.38 7.79
C MET A 61 3.06 15.33 8.72
N GLU A 62 2.25 14.86 9.66
CA GLU A 62 2.61 13.76 10.56
C GLU A 62 1.98 12.45 10.09
N ALA A 63 2.82 11.44 9.87
CA ALA A 63 2.37 10.09 9.59
C ALA A 63 2.54 9.22 10.85
N ILE A 64 1.44 8.61 11.30
CA ILE A 64 1.37 7.93 12.58
C ILE A 64 1.42 6.41 12.36
N PRO A 65 2.49 5.74 12.83
CA PRO A 65 2.53 4.30 12.90
C PRO A 65 1.39 3.77 13.78
N PHE A 66 0.79 2.65 13.39
CA PHE A 66 -0.40 2.08 14.03
C PHE A 66 -1.64 3.00 14.06
N GLY A 67 -1.55 4.21 13.54
CA GLY A 67 -2.69 5.12 13.42
C GLY A 67 -3.76 4.58 12.49
N TYR A 68 -5.00 5.03 12.68
CA TYR A 68 -6.13 4.61 11.84
C TYR A 68 -6.10 5.21 10.43
N GLY A 69 -5.32 6.27 10.21
CA GLY A 69 -5.40 7.07 8.98
C GLY A 69 -6.72 7.85 8.92
N GLY A 70 -7.27 8.03 7.74
CA GLY A 70 -8.58 8.68 7.57
C GLY A 70 -8.55 10.20 7.68
N GLY A 71 -7.37 10.82 7.59
CA GLY A 71 -7.21 12.26 7.57
C GLY A 71 -8.02 12.94 6.45
N PRO A 72 -8.19 14.28 6.47
CA PRO A 72 -9.02 14.96 5.50
C PRO A 72 -8.53 14.70 4.08
N MET A 73 -9.47 14.51 3.16
CA MET A 73 -9.16 14.57 1.74
C MET A 73 -9.03 16.03 1.31
N THR A 74 -7.89 16.35 0.69
CA THR A 74 -7.60 17.67 0.10
C THR A 74 -7.33 17.54 -1.38
N VAL A 75 -7.59 18.62 -2.12
CA VAL A 75 -7.17 18.71 -3.53
C VAL A 75 -5.76 19.28 -3.56
N ILE A 76 -4.86 18.61 -4.26
CA ILE A 76 -3.46 19.05 -4.40
C ILE A 76 -3.42 20.42 -5.07
N PRO A 77 -2.73 21.43 -4.49
CA PRO A 77 -2.65 22.80 -5.00
C PRO A 77 -2.09 22.91 -6.42
N ALA A 78 -2.43 23.99 -7.11
CA ALA A 78 -2.08 24.18 -8.53
C ALA A 78 -0.57 24.31 -8.81
N ASP A 79 0.21 24.70 -7.82
CA ASP A 79 1.66 24.86 -7.88
C ASP A 79 2.46 23.61 -7.49
N GLN A 80 1.75 22.52 -7.18
CA GLN A 80 2.36 21.25 -6.72
C GLN A 80 2.26 20.17 -7.82
N PRO A 81 3.17 19.17 -7.79
CA PRO A 81 3.04 17.97 -8.63
C PRO A 81 1.68 17.30 -8.43
N PHE A 82 1.07 16.85 -9.52
CA PHE A 82 -0.24 16.18 -9.52
C PHE A 82 -1.43 17.08 -9.11
N SER A 83 -1.27 18.39 -9.27
CA SER A 83 -2.32 19.40 -9.05
C SER A 83 -3.70 18.93 -9.52
N GLY A 84 -4.71 19.21 -8.70
CA GLY A 84 -6.11 18.90 -8.99
C GLY A 84 -6.54 17.47 -8.63
N ARG A 85 -5.61 16.58 -8.23
CA ARG A 85 -5.94 15.26 -7.70
C ARG A 85 -6.28 15.33 -6.21
N GLU A 86 -7.11 14.41 -5.76
CA GLU A 86 -7.41 14.24 -4.33
C GLU A 86 -6.26 13.54 -3.61
N SER A 87 -6.01 13.93 -2.36
CA SER A 87 -5.00 13.32 -1.49
C SER A 87 -5.53 13.21 -0.07
N GLY A 88 -5.28 12.09 0.60
CA GLY A 88 -5.73 11.81 1.96
C GLY A 88 -6.97 10.90 2.03
N GLY A 89 -7.48 10.68 3.23
CA GLY A 89 -8.69 9.90 3.50
C GLY A 89 -8.50 8.39 3.66
N GLY A 90 -7.35 7.84 3.25
CA GLY A 90 -7.10 6.39 3.34
C GLY A 90 -6.96 5.89 4.79
N THR A 91 -7.56 4.75 5.08
CA THR A 91 -7.64 4.17 6.43
C THR A 91 -6.78 2.92 6.61
N ARG A 92 -6.49 2.54 7.85
CA ARG A 92 -5.76 1.30 8.17
C ARG A 92 -6.44 0.05 7.59
N ALA A 93 -7.75 0.00 7.53
CA ALA A 93 -8.48 -1.13 6.96
C ALA A 93 -8.26 -1.28 5.45
N GLU A 94 -7.88 -0.19 4.77
CA GLU A 94 -7.65 -0.16 3.33
C GLU A 94 -6.18 -0.37 2.93
N VAL A 95 -5.27 -0.52 3.89
CA VAL A 95 -3.83 -0.68 3.63
C VAL A 95 -3.53 -1.83 2.68
N TYR A 96 -4.27 -2.94 2.78
CA TYR A 96 -4.14 -4.10 1.90
C TYR A 96 -5.03 -4.04 0.64
N GLY A 97 -5.84 -3.01 0.51
CA GLY A 97 -6.88 -2.95 -0.52
C GLY A 97 -8.13 -3.75 -0.17
N ASN A 98 -9.01 -3.90 -1.14
CA ASN A 98 -10.34 -4.51 -0.97
C ASN A 98 -10.30 -6.05 -1.04
N SER A 99 -9.23 -6.68 -0.61
CA SER A 99 -9.19 -8.14 -0.64
C SER A 99 -9.83 -8.73 0.60
N LEU A 100 -10.80 -9.62 0.41
CA LEU A 100 -11.33 -10.51 1.45
C LEU A 100 -10.23 -11.42 2.03
N ILE A 101 -9.04 -11.42 1.44
CA ILE A 101 -7.89 -12.20 1.86
C ILE A 101 -6.67 -11.27 1.93
N PRO A 102 -6.38 -10.65 3.07
CA PRO A 102 -5.27 -9.69 3.23
C PRO A 102 -3.88 -10.22 2.82
N ILE A 103 -3.73 -11.53 2.70
CA ILE A 103 -2.44 -12.21 2.51
C ILE A 103 -1.98 -12.19 1.04
N LEU A 104 -2.79 -11.75 0.07
CA LEU A 104 -2.50 -11.97 -1.34
C LEU A 104 -2.82 -10.79 -2.27
N CYS A 105 -2.69 -9.55 -1.81
CA CYS A 105 -2.82 -8.38 -2.70
C CYS A 105 -1.55 -8.19 -3.54
N ARG A 106 -1.38 -9.05 -4.55
CA ARG A 106 -0.24 -9.05 -5.45
C ARG A 106 -0.43 -8.18 -6.69
N TYR A 107 -1.50 -7.39 -6.71
CA TYR A 107 -1.80 -6.51 -7.82
C TYR A 107 -1.43 -5.07 -7.49
N TYR A 108 -0.81 -4.43 -8.43
CA TYR A 108 -0.54 -3.00 -8.36
C TYR A 108 -1.85 -2.22 -8.25
N GLY A 109 -1.92 -1.27 -7.32
CA GLY A 109 -3.15 -0.57 -6.96
C GLY A 109 -3.80 -1.07 -5.66
N SER A 110 -3.27 -2.09 -5.02
CA SER A 110 -3.76 -2.53 -3.70
C SER A 110 -3.68 -1.41 -2.67
N GLY A 111 -4.77 -1.23 -1.91
CA GLY A 111 -4.92 -0.12 -0.98
C GLY A 111 -5.61 1.10 -1.59
N TYR A 112 -5.94 1.10 -2.88
CA TYR A 112 -6.89 2.08 -3.43
C TYR A 112 -8.32 1.62 -3.15
N PRO A 113 -9.17 2.46 -2.53
CA PRO A 113 -10.57 2.13 -2.28
C PRO A 113 -11.29 1.74 -3.56
N GLY A 114 -11.97 0.58 -3.54
CA GLY A 114 -12.70 0.07 -4.70
C GLY A 114 -11.85 -0.42 -5.88
N GLN A 115 -10.52 -0.45 -5.75
CA GLN A 115 -9.64 -0.96 -6.80
C GLN A 115 -9.44 -2.46 -6.64
N GLN A 116 -9.80 -3.22 -7.66
CA GLN A 116 -9.61 -4.67 -7.72
C GLN A 116 -8.53 -5.10 -8.72
N GLN A 117 -8.00 -4.16 -9.53
CA GLN A 117 -7.15 -4.47 -10.69
C GLN A 117 -5.97 -3.50 -10.81
N CYS A 118 -5.08 -3.79 -11.75
CA CYS A 118 -3.86 -3.05 -12.03
C CYS A 118 -4.13 -1.63 -12.53
N GLY A 119 -3.13 -0.75 -12.26
CA GLY A 119 -3.15 0.62 -12.76
C GLY A 119 -3.90 1.58 -11.86
N VAL A 120 -3.29 2.75 -11.65
CA VAL A 120 -3.81 3.81 -10.78
C VAL A 120 -3.74 5.17 -11.47
N ASP A 121 -3.64 5.17 -12.78
CA ASP A 121 -3.50 6.36 -13.61
C ASP A 121 -4.62 7.37 -13.35
N GLY A 122 -4.25 8.63 -13.22
CA GLY A 122 -5.19 9.72 -12.98
C GLY A 122 -5.89 9.70 -11.63
N ARG A 123 -5.65 8.70 -10.77
CA ARG A 123 -6.26 8.60 -9.43
C ARG A 123 -5.54 9.50 -8.43
N GLY A 124 -6.25 9.86 -7.37
CA GLY A 124 -5.68 10.55 -6.20
C GLY A 124 -4.73 9.67 -5.40
N PHE A 125 -4.26 10.20 -4.29
CA PHE A 125 -3.32 9.53 -3.38
C PHE A 125 -3.98 9.33 -2.01
N PRO A 126 -4.79 8.27 -1.80
CA PRO A 126 -5.63 8.11 -0.60
C PRO A 126 -4.84 8.12 0.70
N PHE A 127 -3.57 7.75 0.66
CA PHE A 127 -2.68 7.80 1.82
C PHE A 127 -1.66 8.95 1.76
N VAL A 128 -1.80 9.90 0.83
CA VAL A 128 -0.83 10.97 0.55
C VAL A 128 0.41 10.49 -0.20
N PHE A 129 0.95 9.34 0.15
CA PHE A 129 2.16 8.75 -0.45
C PHE A 129 1.92 8.28 -1.89
N TRP A 130 2.91 8.49 -2.76
CA TRP A 130 2.83 8.10 -4.17
C TRP A 130 3.19 6.63 -4.38
N PRO A 131 2.58 5.94 -5.34
CA PRO A 131 2.90 4.56 -5.67
C PRO A 131 4.39 4.35 -5.97
N VAL A 132 4.89 3.16 -5.70
CA VAL A 132 6.23 2.73 -6.14
C VAL A 132 6.25 2.69 -7.67
N VAL A 133 7.31 3.25 -8.27
CA VAL A 133 7.59 3.16 -9.70
C VAL A 133 8.80 2.26 -9.89
N PHE A 134 8.66 1.28 -10.77
CA PHE A 134 9.75 0.41 -11.13
C PHE A 134 10.51 1.00 -12.33
N THR A 135 11.80 0.69 -12.46
CA THR A 135 12.56 1.07 -13.65
C THR A 135 12.17 0.17 -14.83
N ALA A 136 11.88 0.76 -15.98
CA ALA A 136 11.52 0.00 -17.16
C ALA A 136 12.64 -0.96 -17.56
N PRO A 137 12.32 -2.22 -17.94
CA PRO A 137 13.32 -3.15 -18.42
C PRO A 137 13.90 -2.67 -19.76
N VAL A 138 15.19 -2.91 -19.96
CA VAL A 138 15.93 -2.50 -21.20
C VAL A 138 15.39 -3.22 -22.44
N VAL A 139 14.79 -4.41 -22.28
CA VAL A 139 14.20 -5.22 -23.36
C VAL A 139 12.77 -5.55 -23.01
N GLY A 140 11.89 -5.06 -23.82
CA GLY A 140 10.44 -5.09 -23.86
C GLY A 140 9.66 -6.04 -22.97
N GLY A 141 8.52 -5.55 -22.50
CA GLY A 141 7.46 -6.30 -21.87
C GLY A 141 7.22 -5.90 -20.41
N GLY A 142 6.02 -5.49 -20.13
CA GLY A 142 5.53 -5.16 -18.81
C GLY A 142 4.42 -4.14 -18.90
N ALA A 143 3.51 -4.20 -17.96
CA ALA A 143 2.41 -3.27 -17.86
C ALA A 143 2.94 -1.83 -17.76
N SER A 144 2.53 -0.98 -18.67
CA SER A 144 3.05 0.41 -18.80
C SER A 144 2.86 1.21 -17.51
N TYR A 145 1.80 0.93 -16.75
CA TYR A 145 1.49 1.59 -15.47
C TYR A 145 2.54 1.36 -14.39
N LEU A 146 3.35 0.29 -14.47
CA LEU A 146 4.40 -0.01 -13.48
C LEU A 146 5.60 0.92 -13.59
N TYR A 147 5.79 1.56 -14.76
CA TYR A 147 7.00 2.29 -15.14
C TYR A 147 6.75 3.78 -15.43
N ARG A 148 5.60 4.31 -15.02
CA ARG A 148 5.20 5.69 -15.33
C ARG A 148 5.77 6.70 -14.35
N GLU A 149 7.04 7.05 -14.54
CA GLU A 149 7.70 8.09 -13.72
C GLU A 149 6.99 9.44 -13.80
N ALA A 150 6.45 9.81 -14.97
CA ALA A 150 5.70 11.04 -15.14
C ALA A 150 4.35 11.03 -14.39
N GLU A 151 3.82 9.82 -14.10
CA GLU A 151 2.52 9.65 -13.43
C GLU A 151 2.65 9.58 -11.90
N TYR A 152 3.77 9.09 -11.36
CA TYR A 152 3.92 8.87 -9.91
C TYR A 152 5.22 9.47 -9.35
N GLY A 153 6.03 10.13 -10.15
CA GLY A 153 7.37 10.60 -9.80
C GLY A 153 8.41 9.47 -9.81
N GLY A 154 9.58 9.74 -10.36
CA GLY A 154 10.67 8.77 -10.44
C GLY A 154 11.10 8.20 -9.08
N PRO A 155 11.78 7.05 -9.06
CA PRO A 155 12.25 6.42 -7.81
C PRO A 155 13.19 7.30 -7.00
N ASP A 156 14.02 8.11 -7.66
CA ASP A 156 15.00 9.03 -7.09
C ASP A 156 14.43 10.41 -6.75
N ASN A 157 13.15 10.65 -7.03
CA ASN A 157 12.53 11.94 -6.80
C ASN A 157 12.39 12.24 -5.31
N SER A 158 13.17 13.19 -4.80
CA SER A 158 13.15 13.61 -3.40
C SER A 158 11.92 14.42 -2.99
N THR A 159 11.08 14.89 -3.95
CA THR A 159 9.83 15.58 -3.64
C THR A 159 8.66 14.63 -3.35
N ARG A 160 8.87 13.32 -3.49
CA ARG A 160 7.89 12.33 -3.05
C ARG A 160 7.60 12.50 -1.56
N PRO A 161 6.34 12.36 -1.12
CA PRO A 161 6.04 12.31 0.31
C PRO A 161 6.86 11.20 0.99
N GLY A 162 7.65 11.56 2.00
CA GLY A 162 8.62 10.65 2.62
C GLY A 162 9.96 10.49 1.87
N SER A 163 10.19 11.28 0.79
CA SER A 163 11.41 11.34 -0.03
C SER A 163 11.58 10.16 -1.00
N ALA A 164 12.73 10.04 -1.65
CA ALA A 164 13.05 9.04 -2.67
C ALA A 164 12.80 7.59 -2.21
N LEU A 165 12.63 6.69 -3.17
CA LEU A 165 12.45 5.26 -2.86
C LEU A 165 13.74 4.64 -2.34
N GLN A 166 13.59 3.80 -1.31
CA GLN A 166 14.62 2.96 -0.74
C GLN A 166 14.18 1.51 -0.68
N GLN A 167 15.15 0.62 -0.53
CA GLN A 167 14.96 -0.80 -0.38
C GLN A 167 15.70 -1.31 0.84
N SER A 168 15.01 -2.07 1.70
CA SER A 168 15.60 -2.87 2.76
C SER A 168 15.37 -4.36 2.51
N THR A 169 16.25 -5.20 3.06
CA THR A 169 16.19 -6.64 2.84
C THR A 169 16.03 -7.37 4.18
N PHE A 170 15.18 -8.41 4.20
CA PHE A 170 14.96 -9.30 5.33
C PHE A 170 15.08 -10.72 4.82
N TYR A 171 15.97 -11.54 5.43
CA TYR A 171 16.25 -12.83 4.88
C TYR A 171 16.62 -13.88 5.95
N THR A 172 16.35 -15.11 5.61
CA THR A 172 16.83 -16.31 6.31
C THR A 172 17.62 -17.18 5.31
N SER A 173 18.00 -18.39 5.70
CA SER A 173 18.68 -19.33 4.79
C SER A 173 17.84 -19.69 3.55
N ASN A 174 16.50 -19.57 3.62
CA ASN A 174 15.59 -20.11 2.61
C ASN A 174 14.87 -19.03 1.79
N SER A 175 14.85 -17.78 2.26
CA SER A 175 14.06 -16.71 1.61
C SER A 175 14.69 -15.35 1.79
N THR A 176 14.59 -14.54 0.75
CA THR A 176 15.00 -13.13 0.77
C THR A 176 13.84 -12.27 0.34
N PHE A 177 13.31 -11.48 1.27
CA PHE A 177 12.28 -10.50 1.01
C PHE A 177 12.87 -9.09 0.97
N ARG A 178 12.36 -8.27 0.04
CA ARG A 178 12.76 -6.86 -0.07
C ARG A 178 11.54 -5.97 0.11
N LEU A 179 11.69 -4.99 0.96
CA LEU A 179 10.70 -3.94 1.18
C LEU A 179 11.14 -2.70 0.41
N ILE A 180 10.27 -2.19 -0.46
CA ILE A 180 10.52 -0.97 -1.24
C ILE A 180 9.45 0.06 -0.88
N SER A 181 9.88 1.27 -0.54
CA SER A 181 9.02 2.36 -0.13
C SER A 181 9.79 3.67 -0.14
N ASP A 182 9.13 4.79 0.15
CA ASP A 182 9.78 6.07 0.44
C ASP A 182 10.78 5.95 1.60
N THR A 183 11.77 6.84 1.66
CA THR A 183 12.87 6.81 2.64
C THR A 183 12.37 6.75 4.08
N THR A 184 11.41 7.61 4.43
CA THR A 184 10.89 7.71 5.80
C THR A 184 10.18 6.43 6.21
N THR A 185 9.30 5.92 5.36
CA THR A 185 8.57 4.66 5.59
C THR A 185 9.51 3.46 5.63
N SER A 186 10.44 3.36 4.70
CA SER A 186 11.42 2.26 4.65
C SER A 186 12.27 2.19 5.92
N THR A 187 12.76 3.34 6.38
CA THR A 187 13.55 3.42 7.61
C THR A 187 12.73 3.00 8.82
N TYR A 188 11.51 3.51 8.94
CA TYR A 188 10.61 3.15 10.03
C TYR A 188 10.31 1.65 10.03
N LEU A 189 9.86 1.10 8.90
CA LEU A 189 9.48 -0.32 8.78
C LEU A 189 10.68 -1.25 8.98
N TYR A 190 11.89 -0.84 8.58
CA TYR A 190 13.10 -1.59 8.88
C TYR A 190 13.25 -1.85 10.39
N TYR A 191 13.13 -0.81 11.21
CA TYR A 191 13.21 -0.97 12.67
C TYR A 191 12.01 -1.73 13.24
N ALA A 192 10.82 -1.52 12.73
CA ALA A 192 9.63 -2.24 13.18
C ALA A 192 9.75 -3.75 12.91
N ILE A 193 10.18 -4.15 11.71
CA ILE A 193 10.33 -5.54 11.31
C ILE A 193 11.50 -6.19 12.06
N THR A 194 12.67 -5.55 12.11
CA THR A 194 13.84 -6.13 12.80
C THR A 194 13.58 -6.36 14.28
N ARG A 195 12.84 -5.48 14.95
CA ARG A 195 12.47 -5.65 16.36
C ARG A 195 11.33 -6.65 16.54
N GLY A 196 10.25 -6.49 15.74
CA GLY A 196 9.05 -7.29 15.87
C GLY A 196 9.25 -8.76 15.48
N CYS A 197 10.06 -9.02 14.46
CA CYS A 197 10.27 -10.36 13.94
C CYS A 197 11.48 -11.10 14.54
N ALA A 198 12.36 -10.43 15.27
CA ALA A 198 13.57 -11.04 15.82
C ALA A 198 13.33 -12.26 16.72
N LEU A 199 12.21 -12.28 17.45
CA LEU A 199 11.85 -13.37 18.35
C LEU A 199 11.03 -14.48 17.69
N SER A 200 10.31 -14.17 16.61
CA SER A 200 9.40 -15.10 15.93
C SER A 200 10.03 -15.77 14.71
N VAL A 201 11.12 -15.23 14.18
CA VAL A 201 11.81 -15.75 13.00
C VAL A 201 13.23 -16.13 13.36
N ASN A 202 13.51 -17.43 13.32
CA ASN A 202 14.84 -17.93 13.65
C ASN A 202 15.84 -17.58 12.53
N GLY A 203 16.98 -17.02 12.93
CA GLY A 203 18.05 -16.66 11.99
C GLY A 203 17.70 -15.49 11.06
N LEU A 204 16.78 -14.60 11.46
CA LEU A 204 16.49 -13.38 10.72
C LEU A 204 17.73 -12.49 10.59
N LEU A 205 18.08 -12.19 9.34
CA LEU A 205 19.09 -11.20 8.97
C LEU A 205 18.45 -10.09 8.17
N SER A 206 19.04 -8.89 8.18
CA SER A 206 18.50 -7.75 7.47
C SER A 206 19.59 -6.79 7.01
N THR A 207 19.28 -6.01 5.96
CA THR A 207 20.12 -4.88 5.53
C THR A 207 19.35 -3.57 5.67
N PHE A 208 20.03 -2.55 6.19
CA PHE A 208 19.47 -1.21 6.33
C PHE A 208 19.01 -0.67 4.97
N PRO A 209 17.99 0.20 4.90
CA PRO A 209 17.53 0.80 3.65
C PRO A 209 18.65 1.47 2.86
N THR A 210 18.70 1.16 1.58
CA THR A 210 19.59 1.76 0.59
C THR A 210 18.79 2.26 -0.60
N THR A 211 19.37 3.11 -1.44
CA THR A 211 18.72 3.61 -2.65
C THR A 211 18.17 2.46 -3.48
N TYR A 212 16.89 2.55 -3.84
CA TYR A 212 16.23 1.54 -4.66
C TYR A 212 16.75 1.57 -6.10
N ASN A 213 17.08 0.39 -6.63
CA ASN A 213 17.48 0.18 -8.01
C ASN A 213 16.87 -1.13 -8.54
N SER A 214 15.78 -1.03 -9.29
CA SER A 214 15.08 -2.19 -9.84
C SER A 214 15.85 -2.98 -10.89
N SER A 215 16.93 -2.44 -11.44
CA SER A 215 17.80 -3.18 -12.36
C SER A 215 18.50 -4.36 -11.70
N ILE A 216 18.65 -4.32 -10.38
CA ILE A 216 19.35 -5.33 -9.60
C ILE A 216 18.37 -6.28 -8.91
N SER A 217 17.29 -5.75 -8.33
CA SER A 217 16.35 -6.53 -7.50
C SER A 217 15.07 -5.73 -7.23
N GLY A 218 14.06 -6.42 -6.71
CA GLY A 218 12.79 -5.79 -6.37
C GLY A 218 11.98 -5.41 -7.61
N ARG A 219 11.85 -6.35 -8.54
CA ARG A 219 11.09 -6.17 -9.80
C ARG A 219 9.60 -6.42 -9.59
N PRO A 220 8.72 -5.87 -10.46
CA PRO A 220 7.27 -6.00 -10.30
C PRO A 220 6.77 -7.44 -10.29
N GLU A 221 7.35 -8.34 -11.11
CA GLU A 221 7.01 -9.77 -11.11
C GLU A 221 7.43 -10.51 -9.83
N GLN A 222 8.30 -9.92 -9.03
CA GLN A 222 8.70 -10.44 -7.73
C GLN A 222 7.78 -9.98 -6.58
N ALA A 223 6.83 -9.09 -6.84
CA ALA A 223 5.93 -8.59 -5.83
C ALA A 223 5.04 -9.71 -5.26
N VAL A 224 5.09 -9.89 -3.96
CA VAL A 224 4.24 -10.82 -3.21
C VAL A 224 3.10 -10.10 -2.50
N GLN A 225 3.27 -8.81 -2.20
CA GLN A 225 2.26 -7.99 -1.55
C GLN A 225 2.50 -6.50 -1.83
N TYR A 226 1.41 -5.78 -2.11
CA TYR A 226 1.35 -4.31 -2.14
C TYR A 226 0.53 -3.79 -0.95
N TYR A 227 0.89 -2.61 -0.46
CA TYR A 227 0.22 -1.95 0.65
C TYR A 227 0.08 -0.46 0.38
N ARG A 228 -0.85 0.19 1.10
CA ARG A 228 -0.99 1.64 1.15
C ARG A 228 -0.98 2.27 -0.26
N ALA A 229 -1.98 1.89 -1.07
CA ALA A 229 -2.11 2.31 -2.46
C ALA A 229 -0.82 2.12 -3.27
N SER A 230 -0.19 0.96 -3.11
CA SER A 230 1.06 0.56 -3.77
C SER A 230 2.26 1.48 -3.52
N SER A 231 2.22 2.33 -2.48
CA SER A 231 3.37 3.10 -2.04
C SER A 231 4.39 2.28 -1.23
N VAL A 232 4.00 1.06 -0.85
CA VAL A 232 4.88 0.06 -0.23
C VAL A 232 4.70 -1.25 -0.97
N VAL A 233 5.80 -1.92 -1.30
CA VAL A 233 5.78 -3.24 -1.91
C VAL A 233 6.75 -4.18 -1.21
N LEU A 234 6.31 -5.42 -0.99
CA LEU A 234 7.14 -6.53 -0.54
C LEU A 234 7.38 -7.46 -1.72
N THR A 235 8.64 -7.71 -2.06
CA THR A 235 9.06 -8.63 -3.10
C THR A 235 9.78 -9.84 -2.51
N LEU A 236 9.82 -10.95 -3.25
CA LEU A 236 10.53 -12.17 -2.90
C LEU A 236 11.52 -12.50 -4.03
N ASP A 237 12.80 -12.61 -3.70
CA ASP A 237 13.82 -13.01 -4.65
C ASP A 237 13.52 -14.42 -5.21
N GLY A 238 13.66 -14.58 -6.52
CA GLY A 238 13.33 -15.82 -7.21
C GLY A 238 11.85 -16.07 -7.50
N TYR A 239 10.94 -15.26 -6.96
CA TYR A 239 9.52 -15.30 -7.36
C TYR A 239 9.33 -14.65 -8.73
N ASN A 240 8.43 -15.23 -9.52
CA ASN A 240 8.12 -14.71 -10.86
C ASN A 240 6.61 -14.83 -11.15
N ASN A 241 5.89 -13.76 -10.91
CA ASN A 241 4.48 -13.61 -11.24
C ASN A 241 4.31 -12.85 -12.55
N THR A 242 4.34 -13.53 -13.66
CA THR A 242 4.21 -12.92 -14.99
C THR A 242 2.86 -12.23 -15.21
N ALA A 243 1.82 -12.59 -14.45
CA ALA A 243 0.53 -11.91 -14.49
C ALA A 243 0.63 -10.44 -14.06
N ALA A 244 1.62 -10.09 -13.21
CA ALA A 244 1.90 -8.71 -12.82
C ALA A 244 2.39 -7.82 -13.97
N LEU A 245 2.87 -8.41 -15.06
CA LEU A 245 3.40 -7.71 -16.23
C LEU A 245 2.36 -7.53 -17.35
N ASN A 246 1.12 -7.94 -17.13
CA ASN A 246 0.08 -7.91 -18.16
C ASN A 246 -0.74 -6.62 -18.07
N ASP A 247 -0.88 -5.92 -19.20
CA ASP A 247 -1.72 -4.72 -19.34
C ASP A 247 -3.18 -5.03 -19.63
N THR A 248 -3.51 -6.29 -19.99
CA THR A 248 -4.85 -6.67 -20.42
C THR A 248 -5.71 -7.15 -19.26
N GLU A 249 -6.90 -6.63 -19.16
CA GLU A 249 -7.94 -7.03 -18.22
C GLU A 249 -8.80 -8.18 -18.81
N PRO A 250 -9.25 -9.16 -18.04
CA PRO A 250 -8.91 -9.36 -16.63
C PRO A 250 -7.51 -9.95 -16.43
N VAL A 251 -6.84 -9.50 -15.39
CA VAL A 251 -5.53 -10.07 -15.00
C VAL A 251 -5.75 -11.49 -14.48
N GLY A 252 -5.00 -12.44 -15.01
CA GLY A 252 -5.05 -13.82 -14.56
C GLY A 252 -4.66 -13.97 -13.06
N PRO A 253 -4.94 -15.12 -12.44
CA PRO A 253 -4.54 -15.35 -11.05
C PRO A 253 -3.02 -15.26 -10.92
N PRO A 254 -2.52 -14.70 -9.77
CA PRO A 254 -1.10 -14.63 -9.55
C PRO A 254 -0.47 -16.02 -9.45
N ALA A 255 0.78 -16.14 -9.89
CA ALA A 255 1.54 -17.37 -9.73
C ALA A 255 1.57 -17.80 -8.24
N PRO A 256 1.52 -19.11 -7.93
CA PRO A 256 1.65 -19.58 -6.55
C PRO A 256 3.03 -19.21 -5.99
N LEU A 257 3.10 -19.01 -4.68
CA LEU A 257 4.39 -18.83 -4.00
C LEU A 257 5.18 -20.13 -4.05
N PRO A 258 6.52 -20.07 -4.14
CA PRO A 258 7.37 -21.26 -4.06
C PRO A 258 7.11 -22.03 -2.75
N SER A 259 7.09 -23.35 -2.80
CA SER A 259 6.79 -24.20 -1.64
C SER A 259 7.87 -24.17 -0.54
N ALA A 260 9.10 -23.80 -0.89
CA ALA A 260 10.26 -23.76 0.00
C ALA A 260 10.48 -22.40 0.70
N ILE A 261 9.52 -21.48 0.61
CA ILE A 261 9.69 -20.17 1.25
C ILE A 261 9.61 -20.28 2.77
N ASP A 262 10.28 -19.34 3.44
CA ASP A 262 10.11 -19.13 4.88
C ASP A 262 8.77 -18.42 5.14
N VAL A 263 7.77 -19.23 5.47
CA VAL A 263 6.40 -18.75 5.70
C VAL A 263 6.31 -17.94 6.99
N ASP A 264 7.12 -18.23 7.99
CA ASP A 264 7.10 -17.50 9.25
C ASP A 264 7.71 -16.10 9.06
N LEU A 265 8.77 -15.98 8.28
CA LEU A 265 9.32 -14.69 7.89
C LEU A 265 8.28 -13.88 7.09
N LEU A 266 7.65 -14.48 6.07
CA LEU A 266 6.62 -13.80 5.28
C LEU A 266 5.46 -13.31 6.16
N ARG A 267 4.95 -14.17 7.04
CA ARG A 267 3.83 -13.81 7.94
C ARG A 267 4.21 -12.66 8.86
N CYS A 268 5.38 -12.73 9.50
CA CYS A 268 5.82 -11.69 10.41
C CYS A 268 6.01 -10.36 9.70
N VAL A 269 6.72 -10.33 8.57
CA VAL A 269 6.94 -9.11 7.79
C VAL A 269 5.63 -8.52 7.31
N ASN A 270 4.74 -9.35 6.73
CA ASN A 270 3.44 -8.92 6.24
C ASN A 270 2.56 -8.33 7.36
N ALA A 271 2.46 -9.01 8.50
CA ALA A 271 1.69 -8.54 9.64
C ALA A 271 2.25 -7.22 10.21
N THR A 272 3.57 -7.11 10.31
CA THR A 272 4.24 -5.90 10.80
C THR A 272 3.97 -4.72 9.87
N ILE A 273 4.12 -4.87 8.56
CA ILE A 273 3.85 -3.80 7.60
C ILE A 273 2.38 -3.36 7.72
N GLY A 274 1.45 -4.31 7.65
CA GLY A 274 0.02 -4.02 7.70
C GLY A 274 -0.40 -3.27 8.97
N ALA A 275 0.13 -3.67 10.11
CA ALA A 275 -0.17 -3.05 11.39
C ALA A 275 0.51 -1.69 11.59
N SER A 276 1.74 -1.50 11.08
CA SER A 276 2.60 -0.39 11.51
C SER A 276 3.00 0.59 10.42
N VAL A 277 2.66 0.35 9.13
CA VAL A 277 2.96 1.34 8.09
C VAL A 277 2.40 2.71 8.46
N PRO A 278 3.22 3.79 8.45
CA PRO A 278 2.77 5.12 8.85
C PRO A 278 1.65 5.65 7.95
N LEU A 279 0.60 6.20 8.54
CA LEU A 279 -0.54 6.81 7.85
C LEU A 279 -0.74 8.24 8.30
N CYS A 280 -1.00 9.17 7.37
CA CYS A 280 -1.41 10.51 7.71
C CYS A 280 -2.81 10.48 8.33
N SER A 281 -2.95 11.13 9.49
CA SER A 281 -4.20 11.23 10.24
C SER A 281 -4.51 12.71 10.46
N ASP A 282 -5.77 13.00 10.82
CA ASP A 282 -6.09 14.31 11.41
C ASP A 282 -5.29 14.46 12.71
N VAL A 283 -4.67 15.61 12.89
CA VAL A 283 -4.00 16.01 14.11
C VAL A 283 -5.01 16.64 15.07
#